data_20b30e7ea2d349070ec8a8db6c89a1e1
#
_entry.id   20b30e7ea2d349070ec8a8db6c89a1e1
#
_cell.length_a   1.000
_cell.length_b   1.000
_cell.length_c   1.000
_cell.angle_alpha   90.00
_cell.angle_beta   90.00
_cell.angle_gamma   90.00
#
_symmetry.space_group_name_H-M   'P 1'
#
loop_
_entity.id
_entity.type
_entity.pdbx_description
1 polymer ?
#
loop_
_entity_poly.entity_id
_entity_poly.type
_entity_poly.pdbx_seq_one_letter_code
_entity_poly.pdbx_strand_id
1 'polypeptide(L)'
;MKKELMDKNEFILSEFLTDIFIYAVAKTDNTTDSSFTKSIKKNFYAVYSSMRDTITFYEVSRPKAVAAIPLTIKGSFNHVFTPISRETLSISANHDLQIFCLKFDDFDFDYHGLWRYLRNNIGYYVYSRAQINRYVIEEEIASLAYDAIAHIKKFIEKNKLQSENSLGELLLYIFLEQVLQAPKLMSKVELRNHNDLISSESSGIHLLTANTDVTFSQLILGVSMLNTSLTEAIDAAFADAQKLKSRKKDERSFVESSIFNGAFPSDICEQLESIILPSESVEKKPATAFGLFLGYTLGDISKSGKSINIYQRDAIAQIKNDILNNVPYIESKIAQYGLDGYSLYIYLLPFTDVDNDKKDIMNKLLQTEESKT
;
A
#
# COMPACT_ATOMS: atom_id res chain seq x y z
N MET A 1 -13.56 31.06 -3.80
CA MET A 1 -13.34 29.78 -4.49
C MET A 1 -12.81 29.94 -5.92
N LYS A 2 -13.58 30.55 -6.87
CA LYS A 2 -13.09 30.75 -8.27
C LYS A 2 -11.81 31.58 -8.34
N LYS A 3 -11.69 32.62 -7.53
CA LYS A 3 -10.53 33.50 -7.44
C LYS A 3 -9.30 32.80 -6.83
N GLU A 4 -9.48 32.01 -5.75
CA GLU A 4 -8.40 31.23 -5.13
C GLU A 4 -7.86 30.10 -6.01
N LEU A 5 -8.70 29.50 -6.85
CA LEU A 5 -8.29 28.48 -7.83
C LEU A 5 -7.50 29.10 -8.99
N MET A 6 -7.92 30.29 -9.44
CA MET A 6 -7.16 31.04 -10.42
C MET A 6 -5.80 31.44 -9.87
N ASP A 7 -5.78 31.98 -8.65
CA ASP A 7 -4.54 32.45 -8.00
C ASP A 7 -3.54 31.31 -7.79
N LYS A 8 -3.99 30.10 -7.46
CA LYS A 8 -3.10 28.94 -7.24
C LYS A 8 -2.57 28.33 -8.53
N ASN A 9 -3.39 28.23 -9.58
CA ASN A 9 -2.95 27.74 -10.88
C ASN A 9 -2.06 28.78 -11.60
N GLU A 10 -2.32 30.06 -11.39
CA GLU A 10 -1.47 31.15 -11.82
C GLU A 10 -0.11 31.12 -11.12
N PHE A 11 -0.09 30.77 -9.82
CA PHE A 11 1.13 30.59 -9.04
C PHE A 11 1.97 29.41 -9.56
N ILE A 12 1.39 28.24 -9.76
CA ILE A 12 2.09 27.04 -10.27
C ILE A 12 2.63 27.30 -11.71
N LEU A 13 1.82 27.91 -12.56
CA LEU A 13 2.25 28.25 -13.92
C LEU A 13 3.36 29.31 -13.91
N SER A 14 3.27 30.29 -13.00
CA SER A 14 4.29 31.32 -12.86
C SER A 14 5.60 30.77 -12.32
N GLU A 15 5.57 29.81 -11.38
CA GLU A 15 6.74 29.14 -10.85
C GLU A 15 7.44 28.30 -11.93
N PHE A 16 6.70 27.48 -12.67
CA PHE A 16 7.22 26.70 -13.79
C PHE A 16 7.83 27.57 -14.91
N LEU A 17 7.15 28.65 -15.29
CA LEU A 17 7.66 29.58 -16.29
C LEU A 17 8.84 30.40 -15.78
N THR A 18 8.89 30.67 -14.47
CA THR A 18 10.03 31.33 -13.81
C THR A 18 11.27 30.44 -13.85
N ASP A 19 11.12 29.14 -13.59
CA ASP A 19 12.22 28.17 -13.65
C ASP A 19 12.76 28.02 -15.08
N ILE A 20 11.90 27.98 -16.09
CA ILE A 20 12.31 27.99 -17.49
C ILE A 20 13.05 29.30 -17.83
N PHE A 21 12.57 30.43 -17.33
CA PHE A 21 13.20 31.73 -17.55
C PHE A 21 14.57 31.82 -16.87
N ILE A 22 14.68 31.40 -15.60
CA ILE A 22 15.95 31.36 -14.88
C ILE A 22 16.95 30.46 -15.60
N TYR A 23 16.51 29.28 -16.08
CA TYR A 23 17.36 28.38 -16.87
C TYR A 23 17.82 29.00 -18.18
N ALA A 24 16.93 29.68 -18.89
CA ALA A 24 17.27 30.37 -20.13
C ALA A 24 18.25 31.55 -19.91
N VAL A 25 18.05 32.33 -18.85
CA VAL A 25 18.94 33.42 -18.46
C VAL A 25 20.30 32.89 -18.00
N ALA A 26 20.34 31.85 -17.15
CA ALA A 26 21.59 31.25 -16.69
C ALA A 26 22.43 30.69 -17.84
N LYS A 27 21.80 30.18 -18.92
CA LYS A 27 22.54 29.75 -20.13
C LYS A 27 23.07 30.91 -20.97
N THR A 28 22.49 32.13 -20.82
CA THR A 28 22.89 33.32 -21.60
C THR A 28 23.84 34.25 -20.83
N ASP A 29 24.09 33.98 -19.54
CA ASP A 29 24.97 34.80 -18.69
C ASP A 29 26.47 34.85 -19.10
N ASN A 30 26.82 34.12 -20.18
CA ASN A 30 28.11 34.24 -20.82
C ASN A 30 28.16 35.29 -21.95
N THR A 31 27.06 36.05 -22.16
CA THR A 31 27.02 37.11 -23.17
C THR A 31 26.72 38.45 -22.53
N THR A 32 27.63 39.41 -22.65
CA THR A 32 27.60 40.76 -22.10
C THR A 32 26.57 41.70 -22.78
N ASP A 33 25.58 41.19 -23.48
CA ASP A 33 24.60 42.02 -24.21
C ASP A 33 23.30 42.22 -23.41
N SER A 34 23.19 43.39 -22.75
CA SER A 34 21.99 43.79 -22.02
C SER A 34 20.73 43.99 -22.87
N SER A 35 20.88 44.11 -24.18
CA SER A 35 19.77 44.28 -25.12
C SER A 35 19.06 42.93 -25.39
N PHE A 36 19.82 41.85 -25.45
CA PHE A 36 19.35 40.50 -25.60
C PHE A 36 18.52 40.01 -24.44
N THR A 37 19.00 40.28 -23.22
CA THR A 37 18.27 39.93 -21.96
C THR A 37 16.94 40.71 -21.85
N LYS A 38 16.90 41.98 -22.27
CA LYS A 38 15.65 42.77 -22.32
C LYS A 38 14.66 42.22 -23.38
N SER A 39 15.16 41.75 -24.49
CA SER A 39 14.33 41.16 -25.57
C SER A 39 13.71 39.83 -25.11
N ILE A 40 14.49 38.98 -24.45
CA ILE A 40 13.99 37.71 -23.86
C ILE A 40 12.90 38.00 -22.84
N LYS A 41 13.11 38.91 -21.91
CA LYS A 41 12.10 39.32 -20.92
C LYS A 41 10.82 39.79 -21.55
N LYS A 42 10.91 40.65 -22.57
CA LYS A 42 9.74 41.20 -23.29
C LYS A 42 8.95 40.10 -24.00
N ASN A 43 9.64 39.18 -24.67
CA ASN A 43 9.00 38.09 -25.42
C ASN A 43 8.40 37.07 -24.44
N PHE A 44 9.06 36.80 -23.31
CA PHE A 44 8.53 35.91 -22.27
C PHE A 44 7.23 36.45 -21.68
N TYR A 45 7.17 37.74 -21.31
CA TYR A 45 5.93 38.36 -20.83
C TYR A 45 4.82 38.38 -21.89
N ALA A 46 5.14 38.53 -23.17
CA ALA A 46 4.16 38.49 -24.23
C ALA A 46 3.57 37.07 -24.41
N VAL A 47 4.40 36.02 -24.33
CA VAL A 47 3.98 34.62 -24.37
C VAL A 47 3.14 34.26 -23.14
N TYR A 48 3.59 34.67 -21.94
CA TYR A 48 2.86 34.47 -20.69
C TYR A 48 1.46 35.11 -20.73
N SER A 49 1.36 36.37 -21.17
CA SER A 49 0.06 37.05 -21.30
C SER A 49 -0.85 36.36 -22.32
N SER A 50 -0.32 35.95 -23.48
CA SER A 50 -1.08 35.25 -24.52
C SER A 50 -1.56 33.88 -24.04
N MET A 51 -0.73 33.12 -23.27
CA MET A 51 -1.14 31.84 -22.70
C MET A 51 -2.19 32.03 -21.62
N ARG A 52 -2.08 33.08 -20.79
CA ARG A 52 -3.07 33.40 -19.77
C ARG A 52 -4.45 33.70 -20.37
N ASP A 53 -4.49 34.40 -21.47
CA ASP A 53 -5.75 34.80 -22.14
C ASP A 53 -6.37 33.65 -22.96
N THR A 54 -5.56 32.63 -23.32
CA THR A 54 -5.99 31.46 -24.09
C THR A 54 -6.33 30.24 -23.23
N ILE A 55 -5.90 30.19 -21.97
CA ILE A 55 -6.28 29.12 -21.05
C ILE A 55 -7.74 29.33 -20.64
N THR A 56 -8.64 28.69 -21.36
CA THR A 56 -10.00 28.45 -20.89
C THR A 56 -9.86 27.47 -19.75
N PHE A 57 -9.88 27.97 -18.52
CA PHE A 57 -9.96 27.12 -17.33
C PHE A 57 -11.28 26.39 -17.40
N TYR A 58 -11.25 25.12 -17.83
CA TYR A 58 -12.30 24.22 -17.46
C TYR A 58 -12.34 24.25 -15.93
N GLU A 59 -13.48 24.58 -15.37
CA GLU A 59 -13.76 24.33 -13.98
C GLU A 59 -13.61 22.81 -13.78
N VAL A 60 -12.39 22.35 -13.55
CA VAL A 60 -12.19 21.12 -12.81
C VAL A 60 -12.65 21.52 -11.42
N SER A 61 -13.92 21.21 -11.10
CA SER A 61 -14.35 21.19 -9.73
C SER A 61 -13.29 20.33 -9.02
N ARG A 62 -12.42 20.97 -8.22
CA ARG A 62 -11.60 20.19 -7.32
C ARG A 62 -12.57 19.30 -6.58
N PRO A 63 -12.39 17.99 -6.58
CA PRO A 63 -13.04 17.18 -5.58
C PRO A 63 -12.79 17.96 -4.29
N LYS A 64 -13.83 18.28 -3.52
CA LYS A 64 -13.69 18.80 -2.15
C LYS A 64 -12.55 18.01 -1.59
N ALA A 65 -11.48 18.68 -1.03
CA ALA A 65 -10.35 17.96 -0.49
C ALA A 65 -10.95 16.89 0.41
N VAL A 66 -11.02 15.68 -0.09
CA VAL A 66 -11.70 14.57 0.59
C VAL A 66 -10.87 14.41 1.83
N ALA A 67 -11.45 14.66 2.99
CA ALA A 67 -10.73 14.52 4.23
C ALA A 67 -10.12 13.12 4.20
N ALA A 68 -8.81 13.03 4.35
CA ALA A 68 -8.13 11.74 4.17
C ALA A 68 -8.73 10.73 5.13
N ILE A 69 -9.23 9.61 4.61
CA ILE A 69 -9.73 8.52 5.44
C ILE A 69 -8.60 8.11 6.38
N PRO A 70 -8.79 8.18 7.71
CA PRO A 70 -7.70 7.92 8.65
C PRO A 70 -7.23 6.47 8.57
N LEU A 71 -5.93 6.24 8.76
CA LEU A 71 -5.38 4.90 8.91
C LEU A 71 -5.89 4.25 10.20
N THR A 72 -6.07 2.94 10.19
CA THR A 72 -6.53 2.21 11.38
C THR A 72 -5.36 1.71 12.23
N ILE A 73 -4.23 1.43 11.62
CA ILE A 73 -3.05 0.83 12.25
C ILE A 73 -2.46 1.71 13.37
N LYS A 74 -1.92 1.06 14.41
CA LYS A 74 -1.32 1.72 15.58
C LYS A 74 0.13 1.30 15.79
N GLY A 75 0.89 2.19 16.42
CA GLY A 75 2.29 1.95 16.76
C GLY A 75 3.27 2.32 15.65
N SER A 76 4.56 2.19 15.95
CA SER A 76 5.63 2.60 15.04
C SER A 76 6.11 1.42 14.19
N PHE A 77 5.84 1.48 12.91
CA PHE A 77 6.31 0.53 11.90
C PHE A 77 7.84 0.37 11.93
N ASN A 78 8.57 1.48 12.02
CA ASN A 78 10.03 1.49 12.02
C ASN A 78 10.69 0.86 13.27
N HIS A 79 9.91 0.56 14.32
CA HIS A 79 10.41 -0.20 15.47
C HIS A 79 10.47 -1.70 15.20
N VAL A 80 9.76 -2.18 14.18
CA VAL A 80 9.68 -3.61 13.83
C VAL A 80 10.36 -3.90 12.50
N PHE A 81 10.17 -3.02 11.53
CA PHE A 81 10.65 -3.21 10.16
C PHE A 81 11.75 -2.21 9.82
N THR A 82 12.73 -2.67 9.05
CA THR A 82 13.81 -1.86 8.48
C THR A 82 13.68 -1.87 6.96
N PRO A 83 13.56 -0.71 6.30
CA PRO A 83 13.63 -0.65 4.84
C PRO A 83 15.05 -1.01 4.37
N ILE A 84 15.15 -1.87 3.37
CA ILE A 84 16.42 -2.34 2.81
C ILE A 84 16.71 -1.65 1.48
N SER A 85 15.76 -1.70 0.55
CA SER A 85 15.87 -1.00 -0.74
C SER A 85 14.49 -0.80 -1.37
N ARG A 86 14.47 0.05 -2.39
CA ARG A 86 13.33 0.28 -3.26
C ARG A 86 13.83 0.17 -4.70
N GLU A 87 13.23 -0.71 -5.46
CA GLU A 87 13.63 -0.99 -6.83
C GLU A 87 12.58 -0.46 -7.80
N THR A 88 13.06 0.16 -8.87
CA THR A 88 12.20 0.60 -9.97
C THR A 88 12.12 -0.51 -11.01
N LEU A 89 10.91 -0.91 -11.37
CA LEU A 89 10.69 -1.87 -12.44
C LEU A 89 10.68 -1.16 -13.79
N SER A 90 11.29 -1.78 -14.81
CA SER A 90 11.46 -1.20 -16.14
C SER A 90 10.16 -1.13 -16.96
N ILE A 91 9.11 -1.79 -16.50
CA ILE A 91 7.81 -1.87 -17.17
C ILE A 91 6.98 -0.64 -16.81
N SER A 92 6.43 0.01 -17.85
CA SER A 92 5.72 1.27 -17.73
C SER A 92 4.45 1.18 -16.86
N ALA A 93 4.37 1.89 -15.83
CA ALA A 93 3.30 2.37 -14.99
C ALA A 93 3.80 2.44 -13.53
N ASN A 94 3.03 2.92 -12.60
CA ASN A 94 3.43 3.10 -11.21
C ASN A 94 3.66 1.74 -10.53
N HIS A 95 4.88 1.20 -10.67
CA HIS A 95 5.30 -0.02 -10.00
C HIS A 95 6.26 0.33 -8.88
N ASP A 96 5.97 -0.14 -7.70
CA ASP A 96 6.75 0.11 -6.49
C ASP A 96 7.11 -1.24 -5.86
N LEU A 97 8.39 -1.57 -5.91
CA LEU A 97 8.96 -2.78 -5.30
C LEU A 97 9.81 -2.36 -4.11
N GLN A 98 9.35 -2.64 -2.91
CA GLN A 98 10.04 -2.29 -1.68
C GLN A 98 10.40 -3.53 -0.87
N ILE A 99 11.61 -3.52 -0.37
CA ILE A 99 12.18 -4.61 0.40
C ILE A 99 12.39 -4.16 1.83
N PHE A 100 11.93 -4.98 2.74
CA PHE A 100 12.07 -4.78 4.18
C PHE A 100 12.67 -6.02 4.82
N CYS A 101 13.25 -5.86 6.01
CA CYS A 101 13.49 -6.97 6.93
C CYS A 101 12.95 -6.61 8.32
N LEU A 102 12.74 -7.61 9.15
CA LEU A 102 12.53 -7.39 10.58
C LEU A 102 13.78 -6.77 11.21
N LYS A 103 13.60 -6.07 12.32
CA LYS A 103 14.75 -5.77 13.18
C LYS A 103 15.46 -7.06 13.60
N PHE A 104 16.72 -6.95 13.87
CA PHE A 104 17.50 -8.07 14.38
C PHE A 104 17.46 -8.09 15.92
N ASP A 105 17.39 -9.30 16.45
CA ASP A 105 17.66 -9.66 17.84
C ASP A 105 18.88 -10.58 17.79
N ASP A 106 20.06 -10.04 18.07
CA ASP A 106 21.38 -10.69 17.91
C ASP A 106 21.60 -11.29 16.49
N PHE A 107 21.59 -12.61 16.39
CA PHE A 107 21.79 -13.38 15.18
C PHE A 107 20.49 -13.87 14.53
N ASP A 108 19.37 -13.28 14.86
CA ASP A 108 18.07 -13.66 14.34
C ASP A 108 17.19 -12.45 14.10
N PHE A 109 16.03 -12.64 13.48
CA PHE A 109 15.01 -11.59 13.38
C PHE A 109 14.24 -11.43 14.70
N ASP A 110 13.85 -10.19 15.03
CA ASP A 110 13.03 -9.89 16.22
C ASP A 110 11.57 -10.30 16.00
N TYR A 111 11.31 -11.60 16.09
CA TYR A 111 9.94 -12.14 16.04
C TYR A 111 9.11 -11.75 17.26
N HIS A 112 9.76 -11.43 18.40
CA HIS A 112 9.02 -10.98 19.58
C HIS A 112 8.46 -9.56 19.35
N GLY A 113 9.23 -8.65 18.80
CA GLY A 113 8.78 -7.33 18.40
C GLY A 113 7.68 -7.40 17.35
N LEU A 114 7.83 -8.27 16.33
CA LEU A 114 6.80 -8.51 15.35
C LEU A 114 5.49 -8.98 16.00
N TRP A 115 5.54 -10.02 16.83
CA TRP A 115 4.36 -10.55 17.51
C TRP A 115 3.62 -9.49 18.35
N ARG A 116 4.36 -8.66 19.10
CA ARG A 116 3.76 -7.56 19.88
C ARG A 116 3.05 -6.55 18.99
N TYR A 117 3.66 -6.22 17.85
CA TYR A 117 3.09 -5.29 16.89
C TYR A 117 1.82 -5.84 16.23
N LEU A 118 1.83 -7.11 15.83
CA LEU A 118 0.66 -7.80 15.28
C LEU A 118 -0.48 -7.86 16.31
N ARG A 119 -0.18 -8.21 17.56
CA ARG A 119 -1.17 -8.26 18.65
C ARG A 119 -1.86 -6.90 18.87
N ASN A 120 -1.12 -5.81 18.78
CA ASN A 120 -1.68 -4.48 18.94
C ASN A 120 -2.56 -4.04 17.76
N ASN A 121 -2.42 -4.69 16.61
CA ASN A 121 -3.10 -4.32 15.38
C ASN A 121 -4.16 -5.33 14.90
N ILE A 122 -4.23 -6.52 15.49
CA ILE A 122 -5.15 -7.57 15.06
C ILE A 122 -6.62 -7.14 15.13
N GLY A 123 -6.99 -6.35 16.14
CA GLY A 123 -8.35 -5.81 16.27
C GLY A 123 -8.73 -4.89 15.12
N TYR A 124 -7.82 -4.03 14.72
CA TYR A 124 -8.03 -3.10 13.60
C TYR A 124 -8.04 -3.82 12.24
N TYR A 125 -7.40 -4.98 12.14
CA TYR A 125 -7.48 -5.84 10.97
C TYR A 125 -8.82 -6.57 10.89
N VAL A 126 -9.27 -7.18 11.99
CA VAL A 126 -10.43 -8.09 12.03
C VAL A 126 -11.75 -7.36 11.88
N TYR A 127 -11.90 -6.22 12.56
CA TYR A 127 -13.17 -5.49 12.65
C TYR A 127 -13.30 -4.39 11.60
N SER A 128 -14.56 -4.14 11.18
CA SER A 128 -14.90 -3.01 10.34
C SER A 128 -14.69 -1.68 11.06
N ARG A 129 -14.59 -0.60 10.33
CA ARG A 129 -14.44 0.75 10.91
C ARG A 129 -15.60 1.12 11.83
N ALA A 130 -16.82 0.73 11.47
CA ALA A 130 -18.00 0.97 12.31
C ALA A 130 -17.92 0.18 13.63
N GLN A 131 -17.45 -1.06 13.59
CA GLN A 131 -17.25 -1.87 14.79
C GLN A 131 -16.13 -1.27 15.68
N ILE A 132 -15.01 -0.88 15.09
CA ILE A 132 -13.92 -0.21 15.84
C ILE A 132 -14.44 1.06 16.50
N ASN A 133 -15.22 1.88 15.76
CA ASN A 133 -15.81 3.10 16.31
C ASN A 133 -16.74 2.81 17.49
N ARG A 134 -17.46 1.69 17.48
CA ARG A 134 -18.30 1.27 18.63
C ARG A 134 -17.44 0.99 19.86
N TYR A 135 -16.32 0.26 19.75
CA TYR A 135 -15.38 0.05 20.87
C TYR A 135 -14.84 1.37 21.43
N VAL A 136 -14.66 2.39 20.56
CA VAL A 136 -14.22 3.72 21.04
C VAL A 136 -15.34 4.43 21.80
N ILE A 137 -16.58 4.40 21.30
CA ILE A 137 -17.74 5.06 21.92
C ILE A 137 -18.10 4.39 23.27
N GLU A 138 -18.00 3.07 23.35
CA GLU A 138 -18.27 2.27 24.55
C GLU A 138 -17.08 2.25 25.54
N GLU A 139 -15.99 2.95 25.23
CA GLU A 139 -14.75 2.99 26.02
C GLU A 139 -14.09 1.60 26.24
N GLU A 140 -14.40 0.64 25.36
CA GLU A 140 -13.93 -0.77 25.44
C GLU A 140 -12.74 -1.07 24.52
N ILE A 141 -12.05 -0.06 24.03
CA ILE A 141 -10.93 -0.22 23.07
C ILE A 141 -9.83 -1.18 23.59
N ALA A 142 -9.68 -1.30 24.91
CA ALA A 142 -8.72 -2.21 25.52
C ALA A 142 -9.03 -3.70 25.27
N SER A 143 -10.29 -4.07 25.07
CA SER A 143 -10.72 -5.45 24.78
C SER A 143 -10.64 -5.79 23.30
N LEU A 144 -10.52 -4.80 22.42
CA LEU A 144 -10.54 -4.95 20.96
C LEU A 144 -9.65 -6.08 20.44
N ALA A 145 -8.40 -6.15 20.93
CA ALA A 145 -7.46 -7.17 20.50
C ALA A 145 -7.83 -8.57 21.00
N TYR A 146 -8.33 -8.67 22.24
CA TYR A 146 -8.76 -9.92 22.84
C TYR A 146 -9.97 -10.52 22.09
N ASP A 147 -10.97 -9.69 21.86
CA ASP A 147 -12.19 -10.09 21.14
C ASP A 147 -11.89 -10.47 19.69
N ALA A 148 -10.95 -9.73 19.04
CA ALA A 148 -10.51 -10.06 17.71
C ALA A 148 -9.81 -11.43 17.62
N ILE A 149 -8.98 -11.78 18.61
CA ILE A 149 -8.36 -13.10 18.72
C ILE A 149 -9.44 -14.19 18.84
N ALA A 150 -10.42 -14.00 19.71
CA ALA A 150 -11.53 -14.94 19.85
C ALA A 150 -12.36 -15.07 18.57
N HIS A 151 -12.59 -13.95 17.86
CA HIS A 151 -13.31 -13.92 16.60
C HIS A 151 -12.56 -14.68 15.51
N ILE A 152 -11.27 -14.43 15.33
CA ILE A 152 -10.47 -15.07 14.27
C ILE A 152 -10.31 -16.57 14.52
N LYS A 153 -10.20 -17.01 15.78
CA LYS A 153 -10.22 -18.44 16.10
C LYS A 153 -11.50 -19.13 15.62
N LYS A 154 -12.66 -18.59 15.98
CA LYS A 154 -13.96 -19.10 15.54
C LYS A 154 -14.08 -19.09 14.00
N PHE A 155 -13.54 -18.04 13.39
CA PHE A 155 -13.54 -17.90 11.92
C PHE A 155 -12.69 -19.00 11.24
N ILE A 156 -11.48 -19.25 11.75
CA ILE A 156 -10.59 -20.30 11.27
C ILE A 156 -11.23 -21.67 11.43
N GLU A 157 -11.78 -21.99 12.62
CA GLU A 157 -12.45 -23.24 12.92
C GLU A 157 -13.67 -23.48 12.02
N LYS A 158 -14.57 -22.48 11.92
CA LYS A 158 -15.78 -22.54 11.08
C LYS A 158 -15.45 -22.83 9.61
N ASN A 159 -14.40 -22.20 9.09
CA ASN A 159 -14.03 -22.28 7.68
C ASN A 159 -12.97 -23.37 7.39
N LYS A 160 -12.54 -24.12 8.39
CA LYS A 160 -11.49 -25.17 8.30
C LYS A 160 -10.21 -24.65 7.62
N LEU A 161 -9.79 -23.43 8.02
CA LEU A 161 -8.61 -22.77 7.48
C LEU A 161 -7.37 -23.14 8.29
N GLN A 162 -6.22 -23.02 7.65
CA GLN A 162 -4.92 -23.05 8.33
C GLN A 162 -4.65 -21.67 8.88
N SER A 163 -4.41 -21.56 10.20
CA SER A 163 -4.21 -20.27 10.88
C SER A 163 -3.03 -19.49 10.33
N GLU A 164 -1.96 -20.18 9.97
CA GLU A 164 -0.72 -19.62 9.44
C GLU A 164 -0.90 -18.82 8.14
N ASN A 165 -1.91 -19.12 7.35
CA ASN A 165 -2.19 -18.37 6.12
C ASN A 165 -2.67 -16.92 6.40
N SER A 166 -3.21 -16.68 7.59
CA SER A 166 -3.66 -15.34 7.98
C SER A 166 -2.51 -14.37 8.30
N LEU A 167 -1.30 -14.87 8.53
CA LEU A 167 -0.14 -14.01 8.79
C LEU A 167 0.17 -13.10 7.58
N GLY A 168 0.18 -13.66 6.39
CA GLY A 168 0.44 -12.90 5.17
C GLY A 168 -0.60 -11.80 4.92
N GLU A 169 -1.88 -12.10 5.19
CA GLU A 169 -2.98 -11.16 5.06
C GLU A 169 -2.86 -10.00 6.06
N LEU A 170 -2.47 -10.29 7.31
CA LEU A 170 -2.25 -9.29 8.35
C LEU A 170 -1.02 -8.42 8.06
N LEU A 171 0.07 -9.01 7.55
CA LEU A 171 1.25 -8.27 7.11
C LEU A 171 0.95 -7.37 5.92
N LEU A 172 0.25 -7.87 4.91
CA LEU A 172 -0.18 -7.04 3.77
C LEU A 172 -0.99 -5.82 4.22
N TYR A 173 -1.97 -6.00 5.12
CA TYR A 173 -2.74 -4.90 5.70
C TYR A 173 -1.81 -3.85 6.33
N ILE A 174 -0.83 -4.30 7.12
CA ILE A 174 0.14 -3.41 7.78
C ILE A 174 0.93 -2.60 6.75
N PHE A 175 1.45 -3.26 5.72
CA PHE A 175 2.28 -2.59 4.71
C PHE A 175 1.46 -1.62 3.86
N LEU A 176 0.24 -1.97 3.46
CA LEU A 176 -0.63 -1.09 2.70
C LEU A 176 -1.02 0.16 3.50
N GLU A 177 -1.30 0.03 4.80
CA GLU A 177 -1.62 1.21 5.63
C GLU A 177 -0.37 2.01 6.00
N GLN A 178 0.75 1.38 6.40
CA GLN A 178 1.91 2.12 6.92
C GLN A 178 2.86 2.62 5.84
N VAL A 179 3.09 1.85 4.80
CA VAL A 179 4.04 2.20 3.74
C VAL A 179 3.35 2.95 2.61
N LEU A 180 2.23 2.40 2.10
CA LEU A 180 1.50 3.02 0.99
C LEU A 180 0.56 4.14 1.43
N GLN A 181 0.26 4.23 2.72
CA GLN A 181 -0.74 5.17 3.26
C GLN A 181 -2.13 4.97 2.64
N ALA A 182 -2.46 3.72 2.31
CA ALA A 182 -3.75 3.31 1.76
C ALA A 182 -4.65 2.72 2.87
N PRO A 183 -5.65 3.47 3.37
CA PRO A 183 -6.53 2.99 4.42
C PRO A 183 -7.27 1.71 4.05
N LYS A 184 -7.38 0.78 5.01
CA LYS A 184 -8.18 -0.43 4.86
C LYS A 184 -9.66 -0.06 4.64
N LEU A 185 -10.26 -0.64 3.62
CA LEU A 185 -11.70 -0.69 3.44
C LEU A 185 -12.27 -1.99 4.00
N MET A 186 -11.72 -3.13 3.58
CA MET A 186 -12.14 -4.45 4.04
C MET A 186 -10.95 -5.37 4.22
N SER A 187 -10.94 -6.16 5.30
CA SER A 187 -10.03 -7.27 5.51
C SER A 187 -10.55 -8.56 4.88
N LYS A 188 -9.70 -9.59 4.81
CA LYS A 188 -10.13 -10.93 4.38
C LYS A 188 -11.22 -11.51 5.27
N VAL A 189 -11.16 -11.23 6.56
CA VAL A 189 -12.18 -11.68 7.55
C VAL A 189 -13.54 -11.04 7.25
N GLU A 190 -13.55 -9.74 6.96
CA GLU A 190 -14.76 -9.01 6.58
C GLU A 190 -15.32 -9.50 5.24
N LEU A 191 -14.45 -9.67 4.23
CA LEU A 191 -14.83 -10.15 2.89
C LEU A 191 -15.51 -11.51 2.92
N ARG A 192 -15.05 -12.43 3.77
CA ARG A 192 -15.63 -13.78 3.90
C ARG A 192 -16.94 -13.80 4.70
N ASN A 193 -17.13 -12.86 5.61
CA ASN A 193 -18.36 -12.78 6.40
C ASN A 193 -19.54 -12.17 5.62
N HIS A 194 -19.29 -11.45 4.54
CA HIS A 194 -20.30 -10.67 3.83
C HIS A 194 -21.19 -11.47 2.86
N ASN A 195 -20.75 -12.64 2.36
CA ASN A 195 -21.55 -13.41 1.40
C ASN A 195 -21.18 -14.89 1.33
N ASP A 196 -22.11 -15.76 1.68
CA ASP A 196 -21.97 -17.21 1.48
C ASP A 196 -22.00 -17.62 -0.01
N LEU A 197 -22.39 -16.72 -0.93
CA LEU A 197 -22.62 -17.01 -2.36
C LEU A 197 -21.45 -16.63 -3.28
N ILE A 198 -20.66 -15.62 -2.92
CA ILE A 198 -19.52 -15.17 -3.73
C ILE A 198 -18.34 -14.92 -2.77
N SER A 199 -17.32 -15.77 -2.83
CA SER A 199 -16.11 -15.59 -2.06
C SER A 199 -15.17 -14.58 -2.76
N SER A 200 -14.69 -13.57 -2.03
CA SER A 200 -13.60 -12.72 -2.50
C SER A 200 -12.29 -13.49 -2.49
N GLU A 201 -11.50 -13.34 -3.56
CA GLU A 201 -10.14 -13.89 -3.63
C GLU A 201 -9.10 -12.93 -3.01
N SER A 202 -9.46 -11.65 -2.81
CA SER A 202 -8.55 -10.66 -2.26
C SER A 202 -8.19 -10.95 -0.80
N SER A 203 -6.93 -10.73 -0.44
CA SER A 203 -6.44 -10.76 0.94
C SER A 203 -6.87 -9.52 1.75
N GLY A 204 -7.40 -8.51 1.09
CA GLY A 204 -7.94 -7.28 1.66
C GLY A 204 -8.10 -6.22 0.57
N ILE A 205 -8.97 -5.25 0.83
CA ILE A 205 -9.23 -4.13 -0.08
C ILE A 205 -8.90 -2.82 0.63
N HIS A 206 -8.09 -1.99 -0.03
CA HIS A 206 -7.62 -0.70 0.47
C HIS A 206 -7.92 0.41 -0.53
N LEU A 207 -7.95 1.66 -0.08
CA LEU A 207 -8.15 2.83 -0.93
C LEU A 207 -6.93 3.75 -0.85
N LEU A 208 -6.25 3.93 -1.96
CA LEU A 208 -5.26 4.99 -2.11
C LEU A 208 -5.93 6.19 -2.76
N THR A 209 -6.06 7.29 -2.02
CA THR A 209 -6.63 8.53 -2.56
C THR A 209 -5.60 9.27 -3.41
N ALA A 210 -6.08 9.99 -4.43
CA ALA A 210 -5.20 10.82 -5.26
C ALA A 210 -4.40 11.81 -4.40
N ASN A 211 -3.12 11.90 -4.66
CA ASN A 211 -2.17 12.75 -3.97
C ASN A 211 -1.10 13.28 -4.96
N THR A 212 0.02 13.81 -4.47
CA THR A 212 1.13 14.29 -5.32
C THR A 212 1.75 13.20 -6.19
N ASP A 213 1.78 11.96 -5.70
CA ASP A 213 2.44 10.83 -6.34
C ASP A 213 1.48 10.00 -7.21
N VAL A 214 0.18 10.07 -6.92
CA VAL A 214 -0.86 9.31 -7.60
C VAL A 214 -1.95 10.23 -8.14
N THR A 215 -2.07 10.31 -9.45
CA THR A 215 -3.00 11.24 -10.14
C THR A 215 -4.48 10.90 -9.91
N PHE A 216 -4.80 9.62 -9.72
CA PHE A 216 -6.18 9.14 -9.53
C PHE A 216 -6.27 8.24 -8.31
N SER A 217 -7.40 8.31 -7.59
CA SER A 217 -7.67 7.35 -6.53
C SER A 217 -7.65 5.91 -7.06
N GLN A 218 -7.16 4.99 -6.23
CA GLN A 218 -6.97 3.59 -6.61
C GLN A 218 -7.59 2.66 -5.58
N LEU A 219 -8.34 1.68 -6.05
CA LEU A 219 -8.80 0.56 -5.25
C LEU A 219 -7.74 -0.54 -5.31
N ILE A 220 -7.06 -0.77 -4.19
CA ILE A 220 -5.97 -1.73 -4.09
C ILE A 220 -6.54 -3.09 -3.71
N LEU A 221 -6.41 -4.07 -4.59
CA LEU A 221 -6.76 -5.46 -4.32
C LEU A 221 -5.52 -6.20 -3.81
N GLY A 222 -5.62 -6.77 -2.62
CA GLY A 222 -4.49 -7.37 -1.92
C GLY A 222 -4.29 -8.84 -2.25
N VAL A 223 -3.02 -9.25 -2.38
CA VAL A 223 -2.57 -10.64 -2.46
C VAL A 223 -1.40 -10.83 -1.50
N SER A 224 -1.42 -11.90 -0.72
CA SER A 224 -0.32 -12.23 0.19
C SER A 224 0.12 -13.67 0.03
N MET A 225 1.42 -13.89 -0.14
CA MET A 225 2.03 -15.20 -0.27
C MET A 225 3.22 -15.35 0.67
N LEU A 226 3.23 -16.45 1.42
CA LEU A 226 4.32 -16.85 2.30
C LEU A 226 4.77 -18.26 1.89
N ASN A 227 5.88 -18.34 1.16
CA ASN A 227 6.43 -19.60 0.64
C ASN A 227 7.92 -19.72 0.98
N THR A 228 8.41 -20.94 1.09
CA THR A 228 9.84 -21.20 1.35
C THR A 228 10.73 -20.58 0.26
N SER A 229 10.35 -20.70 -1.00
CA SER A 229 11.07 -20.10 -2.13
C SER A 229 10.47 -18.75 -2.54
N LEU A 230 11.31 -17.74 -2.74
CA LEU A 230 10.89 -16.45 -3.28
C LEU A 230 10.25 -16.59 -4.67
N THR A 231 10.80 -17.47 -5.52
CA THR A 231 10.26 -17.71 -6.87
C THR A 231 8.84 -18.29 -6.81
N GLU A 232 8.59 -19.25 -5.90
CA GLU A 232 7.25 -19.81 -5.69
C GLU A 232 6.27 -18.78 -5.13
N ALA A 233 6.73 -17.92 -4.23
CA ALA A 233 5.92 -16.80 -3.71
C ALA A 233 5.52 -15.84 -4.83
N ILE A 234 6.45 -15.49 -5.72
CA ILE A 234 6.21 -14.66 -6.91
C ILE A 234 5.18 -15.35 -7.82
N ASP A 235 5.39 -16.62 -8.18
CA ASP A 235 4.50 -17.36 -9.08
C ASP A 235 3.06 -17.41 -8.56
N ALA A 236 2.90 -17.76 -7.28
CA ALA A 236 1.60 -17.85 -6.65
C ALA A 236 0.90 -16.48 -6.56
N ALA A 237 1.64 -15.42 -6.17
CA ALA A 237 1.08 -14.08 -6.03
C ALA A 237 0.61 -13.51 -7.37
N PHE A 238 1.40 -13.69 -8.44
CA PHE A 238 1.00 -13.20 -9.76
C PHE A 238 -0.15 -14.01 -10.38
N ALA A 239 -0.21 -15.31 -10.12
CA ALA A 239 -1.36 -16.13 -10.50
C ALA A 239 -2.66 -15.68 -9.82
N ASP A 240 -2.60 -15.35 -8.52
CA ASP A 240 -3.76 -14.84 -7.78
C ASP A 240 -4.11 -13.40 -8.18
N ALA A 241 -3.13 -12.53 -8.46
CA ALA A 241 -3.38 -11.21 -9.02
C ALA A 241 -4.10 -11.29 -10.39
N GLN A 242 -3.78 -12.26 -11.22
CA GLN A 242 -4.50 -12.51 -12.48
C GLN A 242 -5.96 -12.93 -12.23
N LYS A 243 -6.22 -13.79 -11.25
CA LYS A 243 -7.59 -14.15 -10.86
C LYS A 243 -8.38 -12.92 -10.42
N LEU A 244 -7.79 -12.11 -9.54
CA LEU A 244 -8.39 -10.84 -9.09
C LEU A 244 -8.63 -9.87 -10.24
N LYS A 245 -7.72 -9.76 -11.20
CA LYS A 245 -7.90 -8.95 -12.39
C LYS A 245 -9.16 -9.35 -13.17
N SER A 246 -9.43 -10.64 -13.30
CA SER A 246 -10.63 -11.13 -13.99
C SER A 246 -11.92 -10.85 -13.19
N ARG A 247 -11.85 -10.77 -11.86
CA ARG A 247 -12.97 -10.58 -10.92
C ARG A 247 -13.04 -9.17 -10.32
N LYS A 248 -12.30 -8.21 -10.83
CA LYS A 248 -12.22 -6.85 -10.26
C LYS A 248 -13.56 -6.12 -10.13
N LYS A 249 -14.56 -6.48 -10.92
CA LYS A 249 -15.92 -5.94 -10.81
C LYS A 249 -16.63 -6.48 -9.57
N ASP A 250 -16.46 -7.77 -9.28
CA ASP A 250 -17.04 -8.43 -8.10
C ASP A 250 -16.40 -7.85 -6.83
N GLU A 251 -15.07 -7.73 -6.82
CA GLU A 251 -14.32 -7.14 -5.69
C GLU A 251 -14.76 -5.69 -5.42
N ARG A 252 -15.02 -4.90 -6.45
CA ARG A 252 -15.58 -3.55 -6.29
C ARG A 252 -16.98 -3.57 -5.71
N SER A 253 -17.84 -4.49 -6.13
CA SER A 253 -19.21 -4.58 -5.63
C SER A 253 -19.29 -4.91 -4.14
N PHE A 254 -18.29 -5.60 -3.57
CA PHE A 254 -18.20 -5.80 -2.11
C PHE A 254 -18.01 -4.48 -1.38
N VAL A 255 -17.15 -3.59 -1.88
CA VAL A 255 -16.95 -2.26 -1.29
C VAL A 255 -18.22 -1.42 -1.39
N GLU A 256 -18.83 -1.39 -2.56
CA GLU A 256 -20.09 -0.66 -2.79
C GLU A 256 -21.17 -1.16 -1.81
N SER A 257 -21.35 -2.48 -1.68
CA SER A 257 -22.30 -3.07 -0.73
C SER A 257 -21.96 -2.74 0.73
N SER A 258 -20.68 -2.71 1.10
CA SER A 258 -20.26 -2.46 2.48
C SER A 258 -20.54 -1.01 2.93
N ILE A 259 -20.48 -0.05 2.00
CA ILE A 259 -20.85 1.35 2.26
C ILE A 259 -22.33 1.41 2.69
N PHE A 260 -23.22 0.75 1.95
CA PHE A 260 -24.66 0.74 2.25
C PHE A 260 -25.03 -0.11 3.48
N ASN A 261 -24.21 -1.12 3.81
CA ASN A 261 -24.49 -2.04 4.92
C ASN A 261 -23.94 -1.57 6.30
N GLY A 262 -23.50 -0.31 6.42
CA GLY A 262 -23.07 0.26 7.68
C GLY A 262 -21.72 -0.27 8.20
N ALA A 263 -20.84 -0.72 7.32
CA ALA A 263 -19.47 -1.13 7.68
C ALA A 263 -18.57 0.07 8.06
N PHE A 264 -19.00 1.28 7.78
CA PHE A 264 -18.28 2.52 8.03
C PHE A 264 -19.10 3.51 8.88
N PRO A 265 -18.45 4.36 9.68
CA PRO A 265 -19.10 5.53 10.27
C PRO A 265 -19.67 6.46 9.19
N SER A 266 -20.71 7.22 9.50
CA SER A 266 -21.45 8.03 8.52
C SER A 266 -20.61 9.09 7.81
N ASP A 267 -19.68 9.72 8.51
CA ASP A 267 -18.73 10.70 7.96
C ASP A 267 -17.76 10.09 6.95
N ILE A 268 -17.39 8.84 7.15
CA ILE A 268 -16.56 8.06 6.21
C ILE A 268 -17.40 7.54 5.04
N CYS A 269 -18.67 7.15 5.26
CA CYS A 269 -19.57 6.74 4.18
C CYS A 269 -19.71 7.84 3.13
N GLU A 270 -20.01 9.07 3.53
CA GLU A 270 -20.14 10.20 2.59
C GLU A 270 -18.89 10.42 1.74
N GLN A 271 -17.71 10.26 2.36
CA GLN A 271 -16.43 10.38 1.65
C GLN A 271 -16.23 9.23 0.67
N LEU A 272 -16.51 8.00 1.09
CA LEU A 272 -16.38 6.81 0.23
C LEU A 272 -17.37 6.86 -0.94
N GLU A 273 -18.61 7.28 -0.70
CA GLU A 273 -19.60 7.44 -1.76
C GLU A 273 -19.11 8.41 -2.84
N SER A 274 -18.52 9.54 -2.44
CA SER A 274 -17.99 10.51 -3.39
C SER A 274 -16.84 9.98 -4.24
N ILE A 275 -16.03 9.04 -3.70
CA ILE A 275 -14.87 8.47 -4.39
C ILE A 275 -15.26 7.22 -5.19
N ILE A 276 -16.01 6.29 -4.57
CA ILE A 276 -16.30 4.96 -5.14
C ILE A 276 -17.49 5.01 -6.10
N LEU A 277 -18.50 5.85 -5.78
CA LEU A 277 -19.76 6.02 -6.52
C LEU A 277 -19.92 7.47 -7.03
N PRO A 278 -18.95 8.02 -7.77
CA PRO A 278 -19.07 9.40 -8.25
C PRO A 278 -20.33 9.56 -9.13
N SER A 279 -21.02 10.70 -8.95
CA SER A 279 -22.12 11.07 -9.83
C SER A 279 -21.64 11.21 -11.27
N GLU A 280 -22.42 10.74 -12.23
CA GLU A 280 -22.03 10.44 -13.63
C GLU A 280 -21.35 11.57 -14.43
N SER A 281 -21.27 12.78 -13.91
CA SER A 281 -20.92 13.93 -14.75
C SER A 281 -19.46 14.41 -14.69
N VAL A 282 -18.64 14.07 -13.70
CA VAL A 282 -17.33 14.76 -13.52
C VAL A 282 -16.20 13.89 -12.97
N GLU A 283 -16.43 12.85 -12.21
CA GLU A 283 -15.35 12.14 -11.51
C GLU A 283 -15.16 10.70 -12.00
N LYS A 284 -13.91 10.34 -12.27
CA LYS A 284 -13.57 8.97 -12.67
C LYS A 284 -13.58 8.05 -11.46
N LYS A 285 -14.25 6.89 -11.58
CA LYS A 285 -14.16 5.82 -10.57
C LYS A 285 -12.70 5.47 -10.28
N PRO A 286 -12.37 5.07 -9.03
CA PRO A 286 -11.00 4.66 -8.70
C PRO A 286 -10.47 3.60 -9.66
N ALA A 287 -9.21 3.76 -10.08
CA ALA A 287 -8.53 2.73 -10.86
C ALA A 287 -8.30 1.48 -10.01
N THR A 288 -8.25 0.31 -10.62
CA THR A 288 -7.85 -0.91 -9.91
C THR A 288 -6.33 -1.00 -9.88
N ALA A 289 -5.77 -1.31 -8.71
CA ALA A 289 -4.35 -1.60 -8.51
C ALA A 289 -4.19 -2.86 -7.66
N PHE A 290 -2.98 -3.41 -7.58
CA PHE A 290 -2.70 -4.60 -6.79
C PHE A 290 -1.63 -4.32 -5.74
N GLY A 291 -1.88 -4.76 -4.51
CA GLY A 291 -0.91 -4.80 -3.43
C GLY A 291 -0.46 -6.24 -3.21
N LEU A 292 0.83 -6.52 -3.39
CA LEU A 292 1.39 -7.86 -3.25
C LEU A 292 2.33 -7.90 -2.05
N PHE A 293 2.13 -8.85 -1.14
CA PHE A 293 3.04 -9.13 -0.04
C PHE A 293 3.66 -10.52 -0.23
N LEU A 294 4.99 -10.57 -0.30
CA LEU A 294 5.77 -11.78 -0.55
C LEU A 294 6.70 -12.05 0.64
N GLY A 295 6.44 -13.13 1.36
CA GLY A 295 7.35 -13.64 2.37
C GLY A 295 8.08 -14.88 1.86
N TYR A 296 9.36 -15.02 2.20
CA TYR A 296 10.20 -16.14 1.78
C TYR A 296 11.24 -16.49 2.84
N THR A 297 11.80 -17.71 2.76
CA THR A 297 12.89 -18.14 3.64
C THR A 297 14.22 -17.58 3.12
N LEU A 298 14.89 -16.80 3.96
CA LEU A 298 16.26 -16.34 3.68
C LEU A 298 17.22 -17.53 3.75
N GLY A 299 18.05 -17.70 2.74
CA GLY A 299 19.04 -18.78 2.74
C GLY A 299 20.00 -18.69 3.92
N ASP A 300 20.62 -19.82 4.24
CA ASP A 300 21.51 -19.95 5.40
C ASP A 300 22.67 -18.96 5.37
N ILE A 301 22.82 -18.22 6.47
CA ILE A 301 23.94 -17.33 6.73
C ILE A 301 24.76 -17.90 7.88
N SER A 302 26.02 -18.25 7.62
CA SER A 302 26.87 -18.79 8.65
C SER A 302 27.03 -17.80 9.82
N LYS A 303 26.72 -18.26 11.01
CA LYS A 303 26.92 -17.53 12.28
C LYS A 303 28.34 -17.75 12.85
N SER A 304 29.02 -18.81 12.43
CA SER A 304 30.30 -19.23 12.99
C SER A 304 31.40 -18.21 12.75
N GLY A 305 32.06 -17.79 13.80
CA GLY A 305 33.22 -16.86 13.74
C GLY A 305 32.87 -15.41 13.42
N LYS A 306 31.59 -15.05 13.34
CA LYS A 306 31.15 -13.69 13.05
C LYS A 306 30.71 -12.94 14.30
N SER A 307 30.97 -11.63 14.34
CA SER A 307 30.27 -10.74 15.26
C SER A 307 28.84 -10.48 14.78
N ILE A 308 27.95 -10.07 15.68
CA ILE A 308 26.55 -9.70 15.39
C ILE A 308 26.49 -8.71 14.21
N ASN A 309 27.27 -7.66 14.25
CA ASN A 309 27.28 -6.63 13.20
C ASN A 309 27.68 -7.18 11.81
N ILE A 310 28.63 -8.12 11.76
CA ILE A 310 29.03 -8.75 10.51
C ILE A 310 27.92 -9.64 9.98
N TYR A 311 27.31 -10.45 10.85
CA TYR A 311 26.18 -11.30 10.49
C TYR A 311 25.01 -10.49 9.92
N GLN A 312 24.58 -9.44 10.63
CA GLN A 312 23.46 -8.59 10.19
C GLN A 312 23.75 -7.90 8.85
N ARG A 313 24.99 -7.41 8.66
CA ARG A 313 25.40 -6.83 7.39
C ARG A 313 25.35 -7.85 6.24
N ASP A 314 25.81 -9.08 6.49
CA ASP A 314 25.83 -10.14 5.49
C ASP A 314 24.38 -10.58 5.17
N ALA A 315 23.50 -10.64 6.16
CA ALA A 315 22.06 -10.90 5.97
C ALA A 315 21.42 -9.82 5.08
N ILE A 316 21.65 -8.56 5.36
CA ILE A 316 21.14 -7.45 4.55
C ILE A 316 21.67 -7.52 3.11
N ALA A 317 22.95 -7.86 2.93
CA ALA A 317 23.54 -8.00 1.62
C ALA A 317 22.91 -9.18 0.83
N GLN A 318 22.66 -10.31 1.49
CA GLN A 318 21.98 -11.45 0.88
C GLN A 318 20.55 -11.10 0.48
N ILE A 319 19.77 -10.46 1.37
CA ILE A 319 18.41 -10.00 1.06
C ILE A 319 18.40 -9.12 -0.20
N LYS A 320 19.32 -8.17 -0.30
CA LYS A 320 19.44 -7.32 -1.50
C LYS A 320 19.72 -8.12 -2.76
N ASN A 321 20.69 -9.06 -2.68
CA ASN A 321 21.06 -9.88 -3.82
C ASN A 321 19.92 -10.80 -4.27
N ASP A 322 19.22 -11.43 -3.33
CA ASP A 322 18.06 -12.30 -3.64
C ASP A 322 17.02 -11.54 -4.45
N ILE A 323 16.76 -10.30 -4.07
CA ILE A 323 15.76 -9.48 -4.75
C ILE A 323 16.25 -8.99 -6.10
N LEU A 324 17.47 -8.43 -6.18
CA LEU A 324 18.02 -7.94 -7.45
C LEU A 324 18.06 -9.05 -8.51
N ASN A 325 18.36 -10.28 -8.11
CA ASN A 325 18.35 -11.45 -8.98
C ASN A 325 16.94 -11.84 -9.45
N ASN A 326 15.89 -11.47 -8.69
CA ASN A 326 14.49 -11.78 -9.01
C ASN A 326 13.73 -10.62 -9.67
N VAL A 327 14.28 -9.40 -9.76
CA VAL A 327 13.64 -8.27 -10.45
C VAL A 327 13.27 -8.62 -11.90
N PRO A 328 14.15 -9.18 -12.75
CA PRO A 328 13.79 -9.56 -14.11
C PRO A 328 12.69 -10.63 -14.16
N TYR A 329 12.66 -11.52 -13.16
CA TYR A 329 11.63 -12.54 -13.05
C TYR A 329 10.27 -11.92 -12.72
N ILE A 330 10.21 -10.98 -11.76
CA ILE A 330 9.00 -10.23 -11.45
C ILE A 330 8.49 -9.49 -12.69
N GLU A 331 9.36 -8.80 -13.43
CA GLU A 331 9.01 -8.10 -14.67
C GLU A 331 8.43 -9.06 -15.72
N SER A 332 9.03 -10.24 -15.86
CA SER A 332 8.51 -11.27 -16.77
C SER A 332 7.11 -11.75 -16.38
N LYS A 333 6.79 -11.84 -15.08
CA LYS A 333 5.46 -12.22 -14.60
C LYS A 333 4.43 -11.12 -14.81
N ILE A 334 4.81 -9.86 -14.62
CA ILE A 334 3.94 -8.70 -14.93
C ILE A 334 3.50 -8.78 -16.40
N ALA A 335 4.44 -8.97 -17.32
CA ALA A 335 4.16 -9.11 -18.74
C ALA A 335 3.36 -10.38 -19.06
N GLN A 336 3.75 -11.53 -18.50
CA GLN A 336 3.07 -12.82 -18.71
C GLN A 336 1.59 -12.76 -18.35
N TYR A 337 1.24 -12.12 -17.24
CA TYR A 337 -0.15 -12.01 -16.77
C TYR A 337 -0.86 -10.75 -17.25
N GLY A 338 -0.20 -9.92 -18.08
CA GLY A 338 -0.76 -8.69 -18.65
C GLY A 338 -1.15 -7.69 -17.57
N LEU A 339 -0.31 -7.52 -16.54
CA LEU A 339 -0.51 -6.60 -15.44
C LEU A 339 0.20 -5.25 -15.64
N ASP A 340 0.89 -5.06 -16.76
CA ASP A 340 1.63 -3.88 -17.16
C ASP A 340 0.79 -2.58 -17.18
N GLY A 341 -0.51 -2.68 -17.41
CA GLY A 341 -1.45 -1.55 -17.35
C GLY A 341 -2.02 -1.23 -15.97
N TYR A 342 -1.58 -1.91 -14.89
CA TYR A 342 -2.05 -1.71 -13.52
C TYR A 342 -0.91 -1.20 -12.63
N SER A 343 -1.24 -0.37 -11.64
CA SER A 343 -0.28 -0.06 -10.57
C SER A 343 -0.07 -1.29 -9.69
N LEU A 344 1.19 -1.59 -9.38
CA LEU A 344 1.60 -2.72 -8.54
C LEU A 344 2.45 -2.19 -7.38
N TYR A 345 2.04 -2.51 -6.15
CA TYR A 345 2.73 -2.18 -4.91
C TYR A 345 3.21 -3.49 -4.28
N ILE A 346 4.50 -3.80 -4.43
CA ILE A 346 5.08 -5.08 -4.07
C ILE A 346 5.97 -4.92 -2.86
N TYR A 347 5.70 -5.69 -1.81
CA TYR A 347 6.46 -5.69 -0.56
C TYR A 347 7.06 -7.06 -0.32
N LEU A 348 8.35 -7.11 -0.02
CA LEU A 348 9.07 -8.34 0.29
C LEU A 348 9.59 -8.32 1.71
N LEU A 349 9.43 -9.45 2.39
CA LEU A 349 9.92 -9.66 3.75
C LEU A 349 10.52 -11.07 3.87
N PRO A 350 11.83 -11.20 4.14
CA PRO A 350 12.43 -12.50 4.44
C PRO A 350 12.11 -12.95 5.86
N PHE A 351 12.04 -14.26 6.04
CA PHE A 351 11.93 -14.98 7.28
C PHE A 351 13.14 -15.91 7.45
N THR A 352 13.43 -16.35 8.66
CA THR A 352 14.47 -17.36 8.90
C THR A 352 14.03 -18.71 8.35
N ASP A 353 12.80 -19.13 8.67
CA ASP A 353 12.11 -20.30 8.15
C ASP A 353 10.61 -19.96 8.05
N VAL A 354 10.17 -19.55 6.88
CA VAL A 354 8.80 -19.04 6.70
C VAL A 354 7.72 -20.04 7.12
N ASP A 355 7.95 -21.34 6.95
CA ASP A 355 6.94 -22.35 7.28
C ASP A 355 6.80 -22.60 8.77
N ASN A 356 7.90 -22.56 9.51
CA ASN A 356 7.88 -22.65 10.97
C ASN A 356 7.52 -21.31 11.59
N ASP A 357 8.12 -20.21 11.13
CA ASP A 357 7.90 -18.88 11.67
C ASP A 357 6.42 -18.45 11.60
N LYS A 358 5.75 -18.69 10.45
CA LYS A 358 4.32 -18.35 10.31
C LYS A 358 3.43 -19.11 11.27
N LYS A 359 3.74 -20.38 11.57
CA LYS A 359 3.01 -21.19 12.54
C LYS A 359 3.24 -20.67 13.95
N ASP A 360 4.51 -20.46 14.34
CA ASP A 360 4.87 -20.02 15.68
C ASP A 360 4.31 -18.65 16.01
N ILE A 361 4.41 -17.70 15.06
CA ILE A 361 3.86 -16.35 15.22
C ILE A 361 2.34 -16.43 15.40
N MET A 362 1.64 -17.18 14.54
CA MET A 362 0.18 -17.26 14.60
C MET A 362 -0.30 -18.06 15.83
N ASN A 363 0.36 -19.15 16.20
CA ASN A 363 0.05 -19.89 17.41
C ASN A 363 0.17 -19.00 18.65
N LYS A 364 1.27 -18.25 18.73
CA LYS A 364 1.49 -17.30 19.83
C LYS A 364 0.48 -16.15 19.80
N LEU A 365 0.13 -15.65 18.62
CA LEU A 365 -0.84 -14.55 18.44
C LEU A 365 -2.24 -14.99 18.87
N LEU A 366 -2.63 -16.19 18.46
CA LEU A 366 -3.93 -16.76 18.74
C LEU A 366 -3.98 -17.47 20.11
N GLN A 367 -2.86 -17.56 20.84
CA GLN A 367 -2.77 -18.29 22.13
C GLN A 367 -3.28 -19.75 21.99
N THR A 368 -2.93 -20.39 20.89
CA THR A 368 -3.15 -21.83 20.70
C THR A 368 -1.97 -22.55 21.34
N GLU A 369 -2.22 -23.38 22.37
CA GLU A 369 -1.19 -24.25 22.92
C GLU A 369 -0.78 -25.26 21.85
N GLU A 370 0.53 -25.40 21.61
CA GLU A 370 1.03 -26.57 20.89
C GLU A 370 0.61 -27.82 21.70
N SER A 371 -0.17 -28.70 21.07
CA SER A 371 -0.28 -30.06 21.59
C SER A 371 1.13 -30.67 21.53
N LYS A 372 1.85 -30.68 22.65
CA LYS A 372 3.09 -31.42 22.81
C LYS A 372 2.76 -32.90 22.59
N THR A 373 2.95 -33.34 21.35
CA THR A 373 3.02 -34.77 21.00
C THR A 373 4.46 -35.24 21.11
#